data_49290e2019e37aa9eedb794c91c5eb52
#
_entry.id   49290e2019e37aa9eedb794c91c5eb52
#
_cell.length_a   1.000
_cell.length_b   1.000
_cell.length_c   1.000
_cell.angle_alpha   90.00
_cell.angle_beta   90.00
_cell.angle_gamma   90.00
#
_symmetry.space_group_name_H-M   'P 1'
#
loop_
_entity.id
_entity.type
_entity.pdbx_description
1 polymer ?
#
loop_
_entity_poly.entity_id
_entity_poly.type
_entity_poly.pdbx_seq_one_letter_code
_entity_poly.pdbx_strand_id
1 'polypeptide(L)'
;MKFAHLSDVHLGFQKHESLQKIEQQVFEKILDECITRKVDFILIPGDLFHVNIPEMRVQKFAFAKFRAVHDAGIPIYVVYGSHDFSPVSNSVIDLLAEVGYITKVTDATSHEDGQISLKCLVDPKTGAKITGLSGLKVGKDREWYEKLDRESLEAEQGLKIFLFHGGISDMKTDSGMDGDQMPLSLLPQGFSYYAGGHMHKFNHQSFDGYSNVVYPGTPFAGYHADLEDNANGEKRGFVLVEFEDTVKSVDFVEIENTEYEVIEVDANNRKAESVNQELAEKTADIDVQNKVVIIKIQGELMAGKTADVDVSIVRDNLNNKDALVVNVSKNQLTSKEYSITEAKGSNKEEIETNVFSENIGQLKFDYPELLEESGIKLAAKLLQELGQSKLENEKNNEYVPRIRDSALALLGLDDDS
;
A
#
# COMPACT_ATOMS: atom_id res chain seq x y z
N MET A 1 0.65 14.83 -29.06
CA MET A 1 -0.27 14.69 -27.95
C MET A 1 0.49 14.08 -26.77
N LYS A 2 0.02 14.29 -25.53
CA LYS A 2 0.68 13.75 -24.34
C LYS A 2 -0.29 13.51 -23.19
N PHE A 3 -0.03 12.48 -22.38
CA PHE A 3 -0.80 12.22 -21.17
C PHE A 3 0.13 11.93 -19.99
N ALA A 4 -0.42 12.12 -18.78
CA ALA A 4 0.25 11.73 -17.55
C ALA A 4 -0.36 10.43 -17.02
N HIS A 5 0.48 9.58 -16.42
CA HIS A 5 0.09 8.36 -15.73
C HIS A 5 0.68 8.36 -14.33
N LEU A 6 -0.17 8.36 -13.33
CA LEU A 6 0.18 8.23 -11.91
C LEU A 6 -0.76 7.22 -11.27
N SER A 7 -0.30 6.50 -10.24
CA SER A 7 -1.10 5.52 -9.49
C SER A 7 -0.65 5.44 -8.04
N ASP A 8 -1.36 4.69 -7.23
CA ASP A 8 -0.96 4.34 -5.87
C ASP A 8 -0.63 5.58 -5.02
N VAL A 9 -1.46 6.62 -5.16
CA VAL A 9 -1.28 7.90 -4.44
C VAL A 9 -1.55 7.73 -2.96
N HIS A 10 -2.46 6.84 -2.59
CA HIS A 10 -2.85 6.50 -1.23
C HIS A 10 -3.13 7.71 -0.35
N LEU A 11 -3.82 8.73 -0.87
CA LEU A 11 -4.19 9.92 -0.11
C LEU A 11 -4.87 9.54 1.21
N GLY A 12 -4.30 10.05 2.33
CA GLY A 12 -4.77 9.78 3.67
C GLY A 12 -4.16 8.53 4.33
N PHE A 13 -3.14 7.92 3.74
CA PHE A 13 -2.34 6.88 4.39
C PHE A 13 -1.56 7.44 5.57
N GLN A 14 -0.88 8.54 5.37
CA GLN A 14 0.00 9.12 6.38
C GLN A 14 -0.80 9.64 7.59
N LYS A 15 -0.44 9.18 8.80
CA LYS A 15 -1.09 9.59 10.04
C LYS A 15 -0.35 10.71 10.75
N HIS A 16 0.95 10.81 10.55
CA HIS A 16 1.76 11.92 11.08
C HIS A 16 1.52 13.18 10.25
N GLU A 17 1.22 14.31 10.90
CA GLU A 17 0.83 15.55 10.22
C GLU A 17 1.86 16.03 9.19
N SER A 18 3.16 15.96 9.52
CA SER A 18 4.24 16.35 8.61
C SER A 18 4.26 15.48 7.35
N LEU A 19 4.15 14.14 7.47
CA LEU A 19 4.12 13.24 6.33
C LEU A 19 2.85 13.41 5.50
N GLN A 20 1.70 13.64 6.15
CA GLN A 20 0.45 13.93 5.44
C GLN A 20 0.54 15.20 4.60
N LYS A 21 1.23 16.23 5.14
CA LYS A 21 1.47 17.46 4.40
C LYS A 21 2.36 17.23 3.17
N ILE A 22 3.42 16.40 3.31
CA ILE A 22 4.29 16.03 2.19
C ILE A 22 3.51 15.22 1.15
N GLU A 23 2.74 14.20 1.56
CA GLU A 23 1.86 13.42 0.69
C GLU A 23 0.97 14.33 -0.19
N GLN A 24 0.31 15.30 0.44
CA GLN A 24 -0.54 16.26 -0.25
C GLN A 24 0.25 17.20 -1.17
N GLN A 25 1.40 17.69 -0.74
CA GLN A 25 2.25 18.57 -1.55
C GLN A 25 2.82 17.87 -2.79
N VAL A 26 3.21 16.59 -2.66
CA VAL A 26 3.70 15.80 -3.80
C VAL A 26 2.58 15.61 -4.82
N PHE A 27 1.38 15.22 -4.36
CA PHE A 27 0.23 15.06 -5.25
C PHE A 27 -0.14 16.39 -5.95
N GLU A 28 -0.16 17.49 -5.21
CA GLU A 28 -0.39 18.82 -5.76
C GLU A 28 0.64 19.19 -6.83
N LYS A 29 1.94 19.01 -6.55
CA LYS A 29 3.01 19.27 -7.53
C LYS A 29 2.83 18.48 -8.82
N ILE A 30 2.43 17.20 -8.74
CA ILE A 30 2.17 16.37 -9.93
C ILE A 30 1.04 16.95 -10.76
N LEU A 31 -0.08 17.33 -10.14
CA LEU A 31 -1.21 17.91 -10.86
C LEU A 31 -0.86 19.28 -11.46
N ASP A 32 -0.10 20.11 -10.75
CA ASP A 32 0.38 21.40 -11.24
C ASP A 32 1.35 21.22 -12.43
N GLU A 33 2.24 20.20 -12.40
CA GLU A 33 3.08 19.82 -13.54
C GLU A 33 2.22 19.38 -14.74
N CYS A 34 1.18 18.58 -14.53
CA CYS A 34 0.26 18.17 -15.59
C CYS A 34 -0.42 19.38 -16.24
N ILE A 35 -0.88 20.35 -15.44
CA ILE A 35 -1.50 21.60 -15.95
C ILE A 35 -0.46 22.44 -16.70
N THR A 36 0.73 22.63 -16.13
CA THR A 36 1.82 23.44 -16.71
C THR A 36 2.28 22.85 -18.06
N ARG A 37 2.43 21.54 -18.10
CA ARG A 37 2.83 20.81 -19.33
C ARG A 37 1.68 20.67 -20.33
N LYS A 38 0.47 21.07 -19.94
CA LYS A 38 -0.76 21.00 -20.77
C LYS A 38 -0.96 19.59 -21.32
N VAL A 39 -0.96 18.59 -20.44
CA VAL A 39 -1.28 17.22 -20.85
C VAL A 39 -2.70 17.16 -21.41
N ASP A 40 -2.95 16.26 -22.34
CA ASP A 40 -4.26 16.10 -22.95
C ASP A 40 -5.24 15.40 -22.02
N PHE A 41 -4.74 14.46 -21.20
CA PHE A 41 -5.49 13.79 -20.12
C PHE A 41 -4.55 13.17 -19.08
N ILE A 42 -5.14 12.70 -17.99
CA ILE A 42 -4.42 12.01 -16.89
C ILE A 42 -5.05 10.62 -16.69
N LEU A 43 -4.21 9.60 -16.48
CA LEU A 43 -4.60 8.24 -16.13
C LEU A 43 -4.28 7.96 -14.67
N ILE A 44 -5.23 7.38 -13.92
CA ILE A 44 -5.03 6.94 -12.54
C ILE A 44 -5.56 5.50 -12.41
N PRO A 45 -4.72 4.49 -12.63
CA PRO A 45 -5.10 3.09 -12.51
C PRO A 45 -5.11 2.62 -11.04
N GLY A 46 -5.97 3.22 -10.23
CA GLY A 46 -6.31 2.76 -8.87
C GLY A 46 -5.46 3.32 -7.74
N ASP A 47 -5.91 3.00 -6.54
CA ASP A 47 -5.35 3.36 -5.24
C ASP A 47 -5.05 4.86 -5.09
N LEU A 48 -6.02 5.68 -5.54
CA LEU A 48 -5.99 7.13 -5.34
C LEU A 48 -6.11 7.49 -3.85
N PHE A 49 -6.98 6.81 -3.13
CA PHE A 49 -7.15 6.95 -1.69
C PHE A 49 -6.72 5.69 -0.96
N HIS A 50 -6.22 5.85 0.27
CA HIS A 50 -5.84 4.70 1.10
C HIS A 50 -7.04 3.90 1.61
N VAL A 51 -8.22 4.51 1.68
CA VAL A 51 -9.49 3.87 2.04
C VAL A 51 -10.60 4.46 1.17
N ASN A 52 -11.64 3.69 0.91
CA ASN A 52 -12.77 4.09 0.05
C ASN A 52 -13.51 5.35 0.55
N ILE A 53 -13.51 5.61 1.87
CA ILE A 53 -14.07 6.82 2.50
C ILE A 53 -13.00 7.41 3.41
N PRO A 54 -12.09 8.26 2.90
CA PRO A 54 -11.07 8.92 3.71
C PRO A 54 -11.66 10.02 4.58
N GLU A 55 -10.89 10.54 5.52
CA GLU A 55 -11.28 11.65 6.36
C GLU A 55 -11.70 12.88 5.53
N MET A 56 -12.66 13.65 6.04
CA MET A 56 -13.23 14.82 5.36
C MET A 56 -12.17 15.84 4.90
N ARG A 57 -11.09 16.01 5.67
CA ARG A 57 -10.00 16.92 5.30
C ARG A 57 -9.26 16.45 4.03
N VAL A 58 -9.08 15.14 3.88
CA VAL A 58 -8.46 14.52 2.69
C VAL A 58 -9.38 14.66 1.49
N GLN A 59 -10.68 14.38 1.67
CA GLN A 59 -11.68 14.58 0.62
C GLN A 59 -11.70 16.04 0.14
N LYS A 60 -11.78 17.00 1.08
CA LYS A 60 -11.77 18.44 0.75
C LYS A 60 -10.56 18.86 -0.07
N PHE A 61 -9.38 18.35 0.31
CA PHE A 61 -8.13 18.59 -0.43
C PHE A 61 -8.23 18.03 -1.85
N ALA A 62 -8.58 16.74 -1.99
CA ALA A 62 -8.69 16.05 -3.27
C ALA A 62 -9.70 16.76 -4.21
N PHE A 63 -10.90 17.07 -3.72
CA PHE A 63 -11.90 17.78 -4.51
C PHE A 63 -11.41 19.14 -5.02
N ALA A 64 -10.66 19.89 -4.20
CA ALA A 64 -10.09 21.16 -4.63
C ALA A 64 -9.06 20.99 -5.74
N LYS A 65 -8.22 19.94 -5.67
CA LYS A 65 -7.19 19.68 -6.67
C LYS A 65 -7.77 19.13 -7.98
N PHE A 66 -8.72 18.21 -7.92
CA PHE A 66 -9.40 17.70 -9.11
C PHE A 66 -10.23 18.78 -9.81
N ARG A 67 -10.86 19.69 -9.04
CA ARG A 67 -11.51 20.85 -9.64
C ARG A 67 -10.53 21.73 -10.42
N ALA A 68 -9.33 21.99 -9.90
CA ALA A 68 -8.35 22.79 -10.60
C ALA A 68 -7.91 22.15 -11.94
N VAL A 69 -7.74 20.83 -11.98
CA VAL A 69 -7.44 20.07 -13.20
C VAL A 69 -8.62 20.13 -14.18
N HIS A 70 -9.84 19.93 -13.70
CA HIS A 70 -11.06 20.05 -14.49
C HIS A 70 -11.22 21.45 -15.09
N ASP A 71 -11.01 22.51 -14.29
CA ASP A 71 -11.09 23.90 -14.74
C ASP A 71 -10.00 24.25 -15.79
N ALA A 72 -8.88 23.50 -15.76
CA ALA A 72 -7.85 23.58 -16.82
C ALA A 72 -8.23 22.79 -18.11
N GLY A 73 -9.38 22.12 -18.12
CA GLY A 73 -9.87 21.35 -19.26
C GLY A 73 -9.12 20.04 -19.52
N ILE A 74 -8.57 19.44 -18.47
CA ILE A 74 -7.81 18.19 -18.55
C ILE A 74 -8.69 17.05 -17.98
N PRO A 75 -9.19 16.11 -18.79
CA PRO A 75 -9.93 14.95 -18.30
C PRO A 75 -9.03 13.98 -17.54
N ILE A 76 -9.61 13.32 -16.55
CA ILE A 76 -8.94 12.31 -15.72
C ILE A 76 -9.70 11.00 -15.85
N TYR A 77 -9.01 9.94 -16.25
CA TYR A 77 -9.55 8.60 -16.44
C TYR A 77 -9.03 7.65 -15.37
N VAL A 78 -9.95 6.95 -14.70
CA VAL A 78 -9.60 6.12 -13.53
C VAL A 78 -10.23 4.73 -13.61
N VAL A 79 -9.57 3.77 -12.96
CA VAL A 79 -10.16 2.54 -12.46
C VAL A 79 -10.02 2.49 -10.94
N TYR A 80 -10.80 1.66 -10.25
CA TYR A 80 -10.57 1.43 -8.82
C TYR A 80 -9.31 0.61 -8.59
N GLY A 81 -8.60 0.94 -7.52
CA GLY A 81 -7.63 0.03 -6.90
C GLY A 81 -8.27 -0.77 -5.76
N SER A 82 -7.46 -1.59 -5.12
CA SER A 82 -7.90 -2.44 -4.01
C SER A 82 -8.33 -1.64 -2.77
N HIS A 83 -7.76 -0.46 -2.56
CA HIS A 83 -8.07 0.45 -1.46
C HIS A 83 -9.28 1.34 -1.73
N ASP A 84 -9.48 1.78 -2.97
CA ASP A 84 -10.61 2.62 -3.37
C ASP A 84 -11.92 1.85 -3.44
N PHE A 85 -11.86 0.55 -3.75
CA PHE A 85 -13.05 -0.28 -4.01
C PHE A 85 -13.80 -0.66 -2.74
N SER A 86 -15.13 -0.58 -2.81
CA SER A 86 -16.03 -1.12 -1.79
C SER A 86 -17.18 -1.89 -2.44
N PRO A 87 -17.37 -3.18 -2.12
CA PRO A 87 -18.48 -3.97 -2.68
C PRO A 87 -19.85 -3.63 -2.07
N VAL A 88 -19.86 -2.88 -0.97
CA VAL A 88 -21.09 -2.64 -0.16
C VAL A 88 -21.45 -1.16 0.02
N SER A 89 -20.54 -0.25 -0.36
CA SER A 89 -20.77 1.19 -0.18
C SER A 89 -20.13 1.98 -1.33
N ASN A 90 -20.56 3.22 -1.51
CA ASN A 90 -19.93 4.14 -2.46
C ASN A 90 -18.51 4.51 -1.98
N SER A 91 -17.65 4.79 -2.93
CA SER A 91 -16.32 5.34 -2.72
C SER A 91 -16.32 6.85 -2.99
N VAL A 92 -15.33 7.57 -2.46
CA VAL A 92 -15.11 8.98 -2.85
C VAL A 92 -14.80 9.12 -4.35
N ILE A 93 -14.29 8.08 -4.99
CA ILE A 93 -14.15 8.00 -6.45
C ILE A 93 -15.52 8.20 -7.14
N ASP A 94 -16.61 7.61 -6.60
CA ASP A 94 -17.96 7.78 -7.16
C ASP A 94 -18.43 9.23 -7.06
N LEU A 95 -18.16 9.88 -5.93
CA LEU A 95 -18.54 11.29 -5.74
C LEU A 95 -17.78 12.21 -6.71
N LEU A 96 -16.47 11.96 -6.91
CA LEU A 96 -15.67 12.70 -7.88
C LEU A 96 -16.17 12.49 -9.32
N ALA A 97 -16.61 11.27 -9.65
CA ALA A 97 -17.18 10.96 -10.95
C ALA A 97 -18.56 11.63 -11.15
N GLU A 98 -19.42 11.61 -10.12
CA GLU A 98 -20.77 12.22 -10.17
C GLU A 98 -20.71 13.74 -10.41
N VAL A 99 -19.73 14.42 -9.82
CA VAL A 99 -19.52 15.86 -10.07
C VAL A 99 -18.72 16.15 -11.36
N GLY A 100 -18.33 15.14 -12.11
CA GLY A 100 -17.67 15.26 -13.40
C GLY A 100 -16.17 15.61 -13.33
N TYR A 101 -15.50 15.47 -12.18
CA TYR A 101 -14.07 15.75 -12.07
C TYR A 101 -13.18 14.61 -12.57
N ILE A 102 -13.72 13.40 -12.58
CA ILE A 102 -13.05 12.21 -13.11
C ILE A 102 -14.03 11.37 -13.92
N THR A 103 -13.51 10.47 -14.75
CA THR A 103 -14.30 9.50 -15.52
C THR A 103 -13.81 8.09 -15.23
N LYS A 104 -14.70 7.24 -14.72
CA LYS A 104 -14.41 5.81 -14.56
C LYS A 104 -14.48 5.13 -15.92
N VAL A 105 -13.42 4.40 -16.29
CA VAL A 105 -13.32 3.76 -17.61
C VAL A 105 -13.73 2.29 -17.63
N THR A 106 -14.06 1.71 -16.48
CA THR A 106 -14.63 0.36 -16.41
C THR A 106 -16.12 0.45 -16.77
N ASP A 107 -16.43 0.26 -18.04
CA ASP A 107 -17.80 0.10 -18.55
C ASP A 107 -18.00 -1.39 -18.92
N ALA A 108 -18.30 -2.19 -17.92
CA ALA A 108 -18.36 -3.65 -18.01
C ALA A 108 -19.81 -4.14 -18.11
N THR A 109 -20.06 -5.04 -19.06
CA THR A 109 -21.32 -5.77 -19.18
C THR A 109 -21.06 -7.25 -18.96
N SER A 110 -21.76 -7.85 -17.97
CA SER A 110 -21.74 -9.30 -17.76
C SER A 110 -22.81 -9.97 -18.60
N HIS A 111 -22.44 -11.05 -19.30
CA HIS A 111 -23.32 -11.84 -20.14
C HIS A 111 -23.82 -13.10 -19.40
N GLU A 112 -24.87 -13.75 -19.92
CA GLU A 112 -25.49 -14.96 -19.32
C GLU A 112 -24.51 -16.13 -19.24
N ASP A 113 -23.54 -16.23 -20.15
CA ASP A 113 -22.48 -17.24 -20.17
C ASP A 113 -21.35 -16.95 -19.19
N GLY A 114 -21.43 -15.82 -18.47
CA GLY A 114 -20.45 -15.36 -17.50
C GLY A 114 -19.29 -14.57 -18.11
N GLN A 115 -19.26 -14.37 -19.44
CA GLN A 115 -18.27 -13.52 -20.09
C GLN A 115 -18.49 -12.04 -19.72
N ILE A 116 -17.41 -11.26 -19.70
CA ILE A 116 -17.41 -9.82 -19.40
C ILE A 116 -16.91 -9.08 -20.62
N SER A 117 -17.73 -8.23 -21.20
CA SER A 117 -17.28 -7.29 -22.25
C SER A 117 -17.08 -5.88 -21.68
N LEU A 118 -16.07 -5.18 -22.21
CA LEU A 118 -15.76 -3.79 -21.89
C LEU A 118 -15.99 -2.92 -23.11
N LYS A 119 -16.46 -1.70 -22.88
CA LYS A 119 -16.50 -0.67 -23.90
C LYS A 119 -15.30 0.26 -23.78
N CYS A 120 -14.72 0.63 -24.92
CA CYS A 120 -13.72 1.70 -24.97
C CYS A 120 -14.41 3.06 -24.92
N LEU A 121 -14.03 3.90 -23.97
CA LEU A 121 -14.30 5.32 -24.00
C LEU A 121 -13.33 5.97 -24.98
N VAL A 122 -13.83 6.89 -25.81
CA VAL A 122 -13.00 7.66 -26.76
C VAL A 122 -12.75 9.05 -26.16
N ASP A 123 -11.48 9.38 -25.91
CA ASP A 123 -11.12 10.73 -25.48
C ASP A 123 -11.45 11.73 -26.62
N PRO A 124 -12.29 12.74 -26.34
CA PRO A 124 -12.83 13.61 -27.39
C PRO A 124 -11.77 14.51 -28.03
N LYS A 125 -10.64 14.76 -27.37
CA LYS A 125 -9.59 15.64 -27.85
C LYS A 125 -8.57 14.91 -28.69
N THR A 126 -8.21 13.69 -28.28
CA THR A 126 -7.11 12.94 -28.90
C THR A 126 -7.57 11.78 -29.75
N GLY A 127 -8.80 11.30 -29.57
CA GLY A 127 -9.31 10.08 -30.21
C GLY A 127 -8.76 8.79 -29.59
N ALA A 128 -7.97 8.86 -28.51
CA ALA A 128 -7.47 7.67 -27.81
C ALA A 128 -8.63 6.86 -27.25
N LYS A 129 -8.59 5.55 -27.46
CA LYS A 129 -9.55 4.59 -26.92
C LYS A 129 -9.04 4.08 -25.57
N ILE A 130 -9.79 4.36 -24.51
CA ILE A 130 -9.39 4.08 -23.14
C ILE A 130 -10.41 3.14 -22.52
N THR A 131 -9.94 2.04 -21.94
CA THR A 131 -10.77 1.10 -21.17
C THR A 131 -9.94 0.45 -20.08
N GLY A 132 -10.54 -0.34 -19.21
CA GLY A 132 -9.80 -1.04 -18.17
C GLY A 132 -10.68 -1.78 -17.17
N LEU A 133 -10.05 -2.59 -16.34
CA LEU A 133 -10.68 -3.28 -15.23
C LEU A 133 -10.18 -2.75 -13.90
N SER A 134 -11.12 -2.51 -13.00
CA SER A 134 -10.83 -2.11 -11.63
C SER A 134 -10.21 -3.25 -10.83
N GLY A 135 -9.30 -2.92 -9.91
CA GLY A 135 -8.86 -3.83 -8.87
C GLY A 135 -10.00 -4.16 -7.91
N LEU A 136 -10.05 -5.41 -7.47
CA LEU A 136 -11.00 -5.89 -6.47
C LEU A 136 -10.25 -6.31 -5.21
N LYS A 137 -10.95 -6.45 -4.09
CA LYS A 137 -10.34 -6.98 -2.86
C LYS A 137 -10.27 -8.50 -2.87
N VAL A 138 -9.21 -9.05 -2.24
CA VAL A 138 -9.10 -10.50 -1.93
C VAL A 138 -8.88 -11.39 -3.16
N GLY A 139 -8.02 -10.98 -4.11
CA GLY A 139 -7.62 -11.84 -5.25
C GLY A 139 -8.76 -12.25 -6.20
N LYS A 140 -9.91 -11.56 -6.13
CA LYS A 140 -11.04 -11.79 -7.05
C LYS A 140 -10.84 -11.15 -8.41
N ASP A 141 -9.82 -10.34 -8.55
CA ASP A 141 -9.48 -9.66 -9.79
C ASP A 141 -9.24 -10.64 -10.92
N ARG A 142 -8.50 -11.71 -10.64
CA ARG A 142 -8.14 -12.74 -11.60
C ARG A 142 -9.36 -13.37 -12.29
N GLU A 143 -10.44 -13.65 -11.55
CA GLU A 143 -11.66 -14.23 -12.14
C GLU A 143 -12.27 -13.30 -13.20
N TRP A 144 -12.20 -11.99 -13.03
CA TRP A 144 -12.72 -11.01 -13.98
C TRP A 144 -11.89 -10.98 -15.25
N TYR A 145 -10.56 -11.02 -15.11
CA TYR A 145 -9.67 -11.09 -16.26
C TYR A 145 -9.79 -12.40 -17.03
N GLU A 146 -10.01 -13.53 -16.35
CA GLU A 146 -10.25 -14.83 -16.97
C GLU A 146 -11.56 -14.85 -17.83
N LYS A 147 -12.56 -14.09 -17.39
CA LYS A 147 -13.88 -13.96 -18.06
C LYS A 147 -13.91 -12.82 -19.11
N LEU A 148 -12.85 -12.05 -19.26
CA LEU A 148 -12.83 -10.90 -20.15
C LEU A 148 -12.91 -11.33 -21.61
N ASP A 149 -13.82 -10.70 -22.39
CA ASP A 149 -13.87 -10.77 -23.85
C ASP A 149 -12.70 -9.99 -24.45
N ARG A 150 -11.54 -10.65 -24.52
CA ARG A 150 -10.32 -10.05 -25.07
C ARG A 150 -10.39 -9.87 -26.58
N GLU A 151 -11.03 -10.78 -27.30
CA GLU A 151 -11.09 -10.77 -28.76
C GLU A 151 -11.75 -9.49 -29.30
N SER A 152 -12.85 -9.06 -28.69
CA SER A 152 -13.53 -7.81 -29.06
C SER A 152 -12.63 -6.59 -28.82
N LEU A 153 -11.89 -6.54 -27.73
CA LEU A 153 -10.95 -5.45 -27.42
C LEU A 153 -9.72 -5.45 -28.34
N GLU A 154 -9.23 -6.63 -28.68
CA GLU A 154 -8.08 -6.80 -29.58
C GLU A 154 -8.42 -6.37 -31.01
N ALA A 155 -9.66 -6.62 -31.47
CA ALA A 155 -10.17 -6.23 -32.77
C ALA A 155 -10.30 -4.71 -32.97
N GLU A 156 -10.40 -3.92 -31.89
CA GLU A 156 -10.50 -2.47 -31.93
C GLU A 156 -9.25 -1.84 -32.59
N GLN A 157 -9.47 -0.80 -33.39
CA GLN A 157 -8.41 -0.11 -34.14
C GLN A 157 -8.06 1.26 -33.54
N GLY A 158 -6.85 1.77 -33.80
CA GLY A 158 -6.34 3.06 -33.37
C GLY A 158 -5.49 2.95 -32.10
N LEU A 159 -5.17 4.10 -31.49
CA LEU A 159 -4.43 4.13 -30.24
C LEU A 159 -5.32 3.63 -29.09
N LYS A 160 -4.95 2.52 -28.49
CA LYS A 160 -5.67 1.87 -27.40
C LYS A 160 -4.85 1.91 -26.10
N ILE A 161 -5.50 2.26 -25.00
CA ILE A 161 -4.90 2.30 -23.65
C ILE A 161 -5.74 1.42 -22.72
N PHE A 162 -5.08 0.49 -22.03
CA PHE A 162 -5.72 -0.39 -21.06
C PHE A 162 -5.28 -0.05 -19.63
N LEU A 163 -6.22 0.31 -18.77
CA LEU A 163 -5.95 0.56 -17.35
C LEU A 163 -6.23 -0.71 -16.54
N PHE A 164 -5.32 -1.03 -15.62
CA PHE A 164 -5.49 -2.16 -14.72
C PHE A 164 -4.82 -1.91 -13.36
N HIS A 165 -5.30 -2.60 -12.34
CA HIS A 165 -4.71 -2.50 -11.00
C HIS A 165 -4.42 -3.91 -10.48
N GLY A 166 -3.16 -4.29 -10.44
CA GLY A 166 -2.69 -5.60 -10.02
C GLY A 166 -1.27 -5.90 -10.47
N GLY A 167 -0.59 -6.82 -9.81
CA GLY A 167 0.76 -7.25 -10.17
C GLY A 167 0.77 -8.17 -11.39
N ILE A 168 1.76 -8.00 -12.29
CA ILE A 168 2.00 -8.88 -13.43
C ILE A 168 3.22 -9.76 -13.17
N SER A 169 3.02 -11.09 -13.16
CA SER A 169 4.07 -12.07 -12.85
C SER A 169 5.20 -12.12 -13.88
N ASP A 170 4.92 -11.71 -15.11
CA ASP A 170 5.89 -11.72 -16.21
C ASP A 170 6.89 -10.54 -16.11
N MET A 171 6.57 -9.51 -15.35
CA MET A 171 7.44 -8.36 -15.17
C MET A 171 8.50 -8.65 -14.11
N LYS A 172 9.76 -8.41 -14.48
CA LYS A 172 10.86 -8.52 -13.53
C LYS A 172 10.78 -7.36 -12.53
N THR A 173 10.75 -7.69 -11.26
CA THR A 173 10.82 -6.74 -10.16
C THR A 173 11.98 -7.11 -9.23
N ASP A 174 12.72 -6.13 -8.74
CA ASP A 174 13.78 -6.34 -7.74
C ASP A 174 13.22 -6.60 -6.33
N SER A 175 11.95 -6.35 -6.14
CA SER A 175 11.22 -6.65 -4.91
C SER A 175 10.57 -8.02 -5.03
N GLY A 176 11.02 -8.97 -4.23
CA GLY A 176 10.35 -10.27 -4.05
C GLY A 176 8.95 -10.05 -3.43
N MET A 177 8.03 -9.48 -4.19
CA MET A 177 6.63 -9.43 -3.81
C MET A 177 6.00 -10.79 -4.07
N ASP A 178 5.93 -11.60 -3.02
CA ASP A 178 5.05 -12.76 -2.93
C ASP A 178 3.62 -12.24 -2.71
N GLY A 179 2.92 -11.92 -3.79
CA GLY A 179 1.52 -11.49 -3.77
C GLY A 179 0.73 -12.12 -4.90
N ASP A 180 -0.58 -11.92 -4.89
CA ASP A 180 -1.50 -12.36 -5.95
C ASP A 180 -1.14 -11.64 -7.27
N GLN A 181 -0.21 -12.24 -8.04
CA GLN A 181 0.19 -11.76 -9.35
C GLN A 181 -0.56 -12.53 -10.43
N MET A 182 -0.97 -11.83 -11.46
CA MET A 182 -1.61 -12.45 -12.63
C MET A 182 -0.66 -12.52 -13.82
N PRO A 183 -0.76 -13.57 -14.66
CA PRO A 183 0.02 -13.62 -15.88
C PRO A 183 -0.43 -12.52 -16.87
N LEU A 184 0.52 -11.95 -17.58
CA LEU A 184 0.27 -10.91 -18.59
C LEU A 184 -0.75 -11.35 -19.67
N SER A 185 -0.81 -12.64 -19.96
CA SER A 185 -1.73 -13.24 -20.93
C SER A 185 -3.22 -13.08 -20.57
N LEU A 186 -3.56 -12.65 -19.36
CA LEU A 186 -4.92 -12.30 -18.98
C LEU A 186 -5.35 -10.92 -19.49
N LEU A 187 -4.41 -10.04 -19.80
CA LEU A 187 -4.70 -8.75 -20.44
C LEU A 187 -4.96 -8.94 -21.96
N PRO A 188 -5.80 -8.11 -22.58
CA PRO A 188 -5.99 -8.13 -24.04
C PRO A 188 -4.73 -7.65 -24.75
N GLN A 189 -4.37 -8.26 -25.88
CA GLN A 189 -3.22 -7.90 -26.69
C GLN A 189 -3.47 -6.68 -27.59
N GLY A 190 -2.39 -6.13 -28.16
CA GLY A 190 -2.47 -5.12 -29.19
C GLY A 190 -2.87 -3.72 -28.70
N PHE A 191 -2.78 -3.45 -27.42
CA PHE A 191 -2.87 -2.10 -26.87
C PHE A 191 -1.52 -1.39 -26.99
N SER A 192 -1.57 -0.09 -27.24
CA SER A 192 -0.37 0.74 -27.40
C SER A 192 0.29 1.08 -26.07
N TYR A 193 -0.50 1.03 -24.97
CA TYR A 193 -0.07 1.33 -23.62
C TYR A 193 -0.93 0.60 -22.58
N TYR A 194 -0.30 0.01 -21.60
CA TYR A 194 -0.94 -0.64 -20.47
C TYR A 194 -0.58 0.13 -19.20
N ALA A 195 -1.55 0.87 -18.69
CA ALA A 195 -1.40 1.68 -17.48
C ALA A 195 -1.69 0.85 -16.24
N GLY A 196 -0.64 0.41 -15.56
CA GLY A 196 -0.74 -0.43 -14.35
C GLY A 196 -0.64 0.38 -13.06
N GLY A 197 -1.40 -0.02 -12.04
CA GLY A 197 -1.25 0.37 -10.64
C GLY A 197 -0.99 -0.85 -9.76
N HIS A 198 -0.81 -0.67 -8.45
CA HIS A 198 -0.51 -1.67 -7.43
C HIS A 198 0.99 -1.82 -7.11
N MET A 199 1.86 -1.67 -8.10
CA MET A 199 3.31 -1.77 -7.88
C MET A 199 3.88 -0.41 -7.52
N HIS A 200 4.51 -0.30 -6.32
CA HIS A 200 4.98 0.98 -5.77
C HIS A 200 6.33 1.46 -6.32
N LYS A 201 6.96 0.71 -7.23
CA LYS A 201 8.21 1.11 -7.91
C LYS A 201 7.96 1.32 -9.39
N PHE A 202 8.64 2.31 -9.96
CA PHE A 202 8.59 2.53 -11.40
C PHE A 202 9.09 1.29 -12.16
N ASN A 203 8.31 0.84 -13.13
CA ASN A 203 8.70 -0.24 -14.02
C ASN A 203 8.08 -0.03 -15.40
N HIS A 204 8.88 -0.22 -16.45
CA HIS A 204 8.46 -0.12 -17.84
C HIS A 204 9.07 -1.26 -18.65
N GLN A 205 8.23 -2.13 -19.16
CA GLN A 205 8.64 -3.25 -20.00
C GLN A 205 7.68 -3.40 -21.20
N SER A 206 8.15 -4.06 -22.25
CA SER A 206 7.33 -4.47 -23.38
C SER A 206 7.56 -5.95 -23.67
N PHE A 207 6.51 -6.63 -24.10
CA PHE A 207 6.52 -8.06 -24.42
C PHE A 207 5.88 -8.28 -25.80
N ASP A 208 6.01 -9.48 -26.33
CA ASP A 208 5.33 -9.84 -27.59
C ASP A 208 3.80 -9.70 -27.44
N GLY A 209 3.20 -8.88 -28.28
CA GLY A 209 1.77 -8.52 -28.20
C GLY A 209 1.40 -7.45 -27.15
N TYR A 210 2.32 -7.01 -26.28
CA TYR A 210 2.05 -6.06 -25.18
C TYR A 210 3.09 -4.93 -25.18
N SER A 211 2.75 -3.80 -25.78
CA SER A 211 3.63 -2.63 -25.85
C SER A 211 3.43 -1.73 -24.63
N ASN A 212 4.55 -1.28 -24.02
CA ASN A 212 4.55 -0.31 -22.93
C ASN A 212 3.63 -0.72 -21.75
N VAL A 213 4.00 -1.80 -21.06
CA VAL A 213 3.42 -2.17 -19.77
C VAL A 213 4.14 -1.35 -18.70
N VAL A 214 3.44 -0.42 -18.07
CA VAL A 214 4.05 0.63 -17.23
C VAL A 214 3.38 0.72 -15.88
N TYR A 215 4.18 0.71 -14.84
CA TYR A 215 3.82 1.10 -13.47
C TYR A 215 4.56 2.38 -13.12
N PRO A 216 3.91 3.48 -12.75
CA PRO A 216 4.59 4.71 -12.34
C PRO A 216 5.19 4.60 -10.94
N GLY A 217 4.72 3.66 -10.13
CA GLY A 217 5.00 3.58 -8.71
C GLY A 217 4.14 4.54 -7.88
N THR A 218 4.28 4.45 -6.55
CA THR A 218 3.66 5.42 -5.66
C THR A 218 4.40 6.77 -5.74
N PRO A 219 3.70 7.89 -5.79
CA PRO A 219 4.36 9.20 -5.87
C PRO A 219 5.05 9.63 -4.57
N PHE A 220 4.70 9.03 -3.43
CA PHE A 220 5.36 9.31 -2.15
C PHE A 220 5.54 8.03 -1.33
N ALA A 221 4.51 7.60 -0.62
CA ALA A 221 4.54 6.38 0.19
C ALA A 221 3.11 5.92 0.50
N GLY A 222 2.74 4.74 0.02
CA GLY A 222 1.48 4.05 0.33
C GLY A 222 1.63 3.02 1.44
N TYR A 223 2.89 2.67 1.81
CA TYR A 223 3.24 1.79 2.92
C TYR A 223 4.47 2.31 3.66
N HIS A 224 4.71 1.80 4.87
CA HIS A 224 5.90 2.18 5.65
C HIS A 224 7.21 1.78 4.97
N ALA A 225 7.23 0.67 4.24
CA ALA A 225 8.39 0.22 3.47
C ALA A 225 8.79 1.23 2.38
N ASP A 226 7.84 1.95 1.79
CA ASP A 226 8.14 2.96 0.78
C ASP A 226 9.00 4.10 1.32
N LEU A 227 8.85 4.46 2.61
CA LEU A 227 9.71 5.46 3.24
C LEU A 227 11.16 4.97 3.35
N GLU A 228 11.36 3.68 3.58
CA GLU A 228 12.69 3.07 3.57
C GLU A 228 13.27 3.03 2.15
N ASP A 229 12.45 2.68 1.16
CA ASP A 229 12.86 2.72 -0.25
C ASP A 229 13.25 4.14 -0.67
N ASN A 230 12.47 5.16 -0.29
CA ASN A 230 12.76 6.57 -0.55
C ASN A 230 14.11 6.99 0.08
N ALA A 231 14.34 6.59 1.32
CA ALA A 231 15.58 6.86 2.02
C ALA A 231 16.79 6.14 1.37
N ASN A 232 16.56 5.04 0.68
CA ASN A 232 17.57 4.32 -0.12
C ASN A 232 17.73 4.88 -1.55
N GLY A 233 17.04 5.97 -1.89
CA GLY A 233 17.17 6.66 -3.17
C GLY A 233 16.17 6.24 -4.24
N GLU A 234 15.09 5.51 -3.87
CA GLU A 234 14.00 5.21 -4.81
C GLU A 234 13.37 6.53 -5.30
N LYS A 235 13.27 6.67 -6.61
CA LYS A 235 12.71 7.85 -7.24
C LYS A 235 11.19 7.80 -7.26
N ARG A 236 10.56 8.90 -6.91
CA ARG A 236 9.10 9.03 -6.87
C ARG A 236 8.63 10.09 -7.84
N GLY A 237 7.45 9.88 -8.44
CA GLY A 237 6.93 10.83 -9.43
C GLY A 237 5.76 10.26 -10.21
N PHE A 238 5.74 10.57 -11.50
CA PHE A 238 4.73 10.10 -12.44
C PHE A 238 5.35 9.85 -13.82
N VAL A 239 4.60 9.23 -14.71
CA VAL A 239 5.04 8.98 -16.09
C VAL A 239 4.37 9.97 -17.03
N LEU A 240 5.15 10.62 -17.90
CA LEU A 240 4.70 11.44 -19.00
C LEU A 240 4.87 10.66 -20.31
N VAL A 241 3.80 10.54 -21.07
CA VAL A 241 3.81 9.80 -22.33
C VAL A 241 3.51 10.74 -23.48
N GLU A 242 4.36 10.74 -24.48
CA GLU A 242 4.10 11.42 -25.76
C GLU A 242 3.61 10.41 -26.79
N PHE A 243 2.59 10.77 -27.54
CA PHE A 243 1.97 9.90 -28.53
C PHE A 243 1.39 10.67 -29.73
N GLU A 244 1.21 9.96 -30.82
CA GLU A 244 0.42 10.32 -31.98
C GLU A 244 -0.50 9.14 -32.32
N ASP A 245 -0.32 8.49 -33.47
CA ASP A 245 -0.97 7.21 -33.78
C ASP A 245 -0.38 6.04 -32.97
N THR A 246 0.82 6.23 -32.41
CA THR A 246 1.54 5.31 -31.53
C THR A 246 2.22 6.07 -30.42
N VAL A 247 2.60 5.37 -29.35
CA VAL A 247 3.45 5.92 -28.28
C VAL A 247 4.83 6.26 -28.85
N LYS A 248 5.31 7.47 -28.56
CA LYS A 248 6.61 8.00 -29.03
C LYS A 248 7.66 7.95 -27.93
N SER A 249 7.30 8.36 -26.71
CA SER A 249 8.16 8.28 -25.53
C SER A 249 7.37 7.95 -24.28
N VAL A 250 8.05 7.37 -23.31
CA VAL A 250 7.56 7.07 -21.96
C VAL A 250 8.63 7.55 -21.01
N ASP A 251 8.42 8.70 -20.39
CA ASP A 251 9.42 9.40 -19.59
C ASP A 251 8.97 9.46 -18.12
N PHE A 252 9.81 8.98 -17.21
CA PHE A 252 9.57 9.14 -15.78
C PHE A 252 9.93 10.56 -15.35
N VAL A 253 8.98 11.26 -14.75
CA VAL A 253 9.15 12.61 -14.22
C VAL A 253 9.26 12.53 -12.71
N GLU A 254 10.48 12.71 -12.21
CA GLU A 254 10.77 12.68 -10.78
C GLU A 254 10.19 13.94 -10.09
N ILE A 255 9.58 13.75 -8.94
CA ILE A 255 9.07 14.80 -8.06
C ILE A 255 9.80 14.73 -6.72
N GLU A 256 10.59 15.74 -6.44
CA GLU A 256 11.23 15.87 -5.14
C GLU A 256 10.20 15.99 -4.02
N ASN A 257 10.37 15.21 -2.96
CA ASN A 257 9.45 15.18 -1.84
C ASN A 257 10.07 15.74 -0.54
N THR A 258 11.02 15.03 0.07
CA THR A 258 11.68 15.43 1.32
C THR A 258 13.07 14.82 1.40
N GLU A 259 13.88 15.30 2.33
CA GLU A 259 15.17 14.70 2.62
C GLU A 259 15.03 13.58 3.66
N TYR A 260 15.91 12.61 3.56
CA TYR A 260 15.95 11.44 4.45
C TYR A 260 17.31 11.34 5.12
N GLU A 261 17.31 10.81 6.34
CA GLU A 261 18.51 10.41 7.07
C GLU A 261 18.37 8.98 7.54
N VAL A 262 19.30 8.10 7.20
CA VAL A 262 19.27 6.69 7.55
C VAL A 262 20.30 6.37 8.60
N ILE A 263 19.86 5.78 9.71
CA ILE A 263 20.72 5.35 10.81
C ILE A 263 20.60 3.85 10.92
N GLU A 264 21.62 3.12 10.51
CA GLU A 264 21.66 1.67 10.59
C GLU A 264 22.52 1.21 11.76
N VAL A 265 22.00 0.23 12.53
CA VAL A 265 22.73 -0.40 13.64
C VAL A 265 22.64 -1.92 13.50
N ASP A 266 23.80 -2.53 13.42
CA ASP A 266 23.95 -3.99 13.43
C ASP A 266 24.01 -4.49 14.88
N ALA A 267 23.01 -5.28 15.26
CA ALA A 267 22.89 -5.89 16.59
C ALA A 267 23.50 -7.30 16.69
N ASN A 268 24.07 -7.83 15.60
CA ASN A 268 24.60 -9.19 15.57
C ASN A 268 25.66 -9.42 16.64
N ASN A 269 25.46 -10.46 17.48
CA ASN A 269 26.33 -10.88 18.58
C ASN A 269 26.62 -9.75 19.61
N ARG A 270 25.69 -8.81 19.78
CA ARG A 270 25.81 -7.69 20.73
C ARG A 270 24.74 -7.78 21.82
N LYS A 271 25.01 -7.12 22.95
CA LYS A 271 24.01 -6.93 24.01
C LYS A 271 23.15 -5.71 23.68
N ALA A 272 21.91 -5.68 24.16
CA ALA A 272 21.00 -4.56 23.97
C ALA A 272 21.60 -3.21 24.45
N GLU A 273 22.33 -3.19 25.58
CA GLU A 273 22.97 -1.97 26.09
C GLU A 273 24.01 -1.41 25.11
N SER A 274 24.80 -2.28 24.45
CA SER A 274 25.78 -1.84 23.44
C SER A 274 25.12 -1.29 22.18
N VAL A 275 23.96 -1.82 21.80
CA VAL A 275 23.14 -1.30 20.69
C VAL A 275 22.58 0.07 21.06
N ASN A 276 22.04 0.23 22.27
CA ASN A 276 21.52 1.51 22.77
C ASN A 276 22.63 2.59 22.83
N GLN A 277 23.84 2.22 23.24
CA GLN A 277 24.98 3.14 23.27
C GLN A 277 25.35 3.62 21.85
N GLU A 278 25.45 2.70 20.88
CA GLU A 278 25.75 3.10 19.48
C GLU A 278 24.65 3.98 18.88
N LEU A 279 23.38 3.68 19.17
CA LEU A 279 22.26 4.52 18.76
C LEU A 279 22.43 5.96 19.30
N ALA A 280 22.76 6.08 20.59
CA ALA A 280 22.99 7.39 21.20
C ALA A 280 24.18 8.13 20.57
N GLU A 281 25.29 7.42 20.32
CA GLU A 281 26.49 7.99 19.69
C GLU A 281 26.20 8.44 18.26
N LYS A 282 25.57 7.61 17.43
CA LYS A 282 25.22 7.93 16.03
C LYS A 282 24.25 9.11 15.90
N THR A 283 23.40 9.32 16.92
CA THR A 283 22.39 10.40 16.90
C THR A 283 22.82 11.68 17.61
N ALA A 284 23.97 11.67 18.29
CA ALA A 284 24.44 12.81 19.09
C ALA A 284 24.65 14.10 18.27
N ASP A 285 25.35 14.01 17.15
CA ASP A 285 25.77 15.17 16.35
C ASP A 285 25.19 15.20 14.92
N ILE A 286 24.15 14.36 14.66
CA ILE A 286 23.56 14.25 13.33
C ILE A 286 22.64 15.44 13.03
N ASP A 287 22.72 15.96 11.81
CA ASP A 287 21.78 16.96 11.30
C ASP A 287 20.53 16.28 10.72
N VAL A 288 19.41 16.49 11.38
CA VAL A 288 18.11 15.90 11.01
C VAL A 288 17.02 16.95 10.80
N GLN A 289 17.40 18.24 10.80
CA GLN A 289 16.45 19.32 10.67
C GLN A 289 15.64 19.20 9.35
N ASN A 290 14.32 19.16 9.47
CA ASN A 290 13.38 19.00 8.36
C ASN A 290 13.54 17.70 7.54
N LYS A 291 14.18 16.66 8.09
CA LYS A 291 14.36 15.35 7.43
C LYS A 291 13.46 14.30 8.03
N VAL A 292 13.09 13.29 7.22
CA VAL A 292 12.53 12.03 7.70
C VAL A 292 13.68 11.12 8.12
N VAL A 293 13.72 10.74 9.40
CA VAL A 293 14.78 9.88 9.95
C VAL A 293 14.29 8.44 9.98
N ILE A 294 15.04 7.54 9.35
CA ILE A 294 14.81 6.09 9.36
C ILE A 294 15.88 5.43 10.21
N ILE A 295 15.49 4.83 11.32
CA ILE A 295 16.39 4.04 12.17
C ILE A 295 16.13 2.56 11.88
N LYS A 296 17.15 1.85 11.36
CA LYS A 296 17.10 0.40 11.11
C LYS A 296 17.97 -0.32 12.12
N ILE A 297 17.37 -1.21 12.88
CA ILE A 297 18.10 -2.05 13.83
C ILE A 297 17.85 -3.49 13.42
N GLN A 298 18.93 -4.19 13.02
CA GLN A 298 18.86 -5.54 12.48
C GLN A 298 19.92 -6.44 13.08
N GLY A 299 19.68 -7.75 13.01
CA GLY A 299 20.62 -8.76 13.49
C GLY A 299 20.12 -9.48 14.75
N GLU A 300 20.94 -10.42 15.25
CA GLU A 300 20.60 -11.28 16.39
C GLU A 300 21.39 -10.85 17.63
N LEU A 301 20.68 -10.34 18.65
CA LEU A 301 21.26 -10.01 19.95
C LEU A 301 21.87 -11.27 20.59
N MET A 302 23.08 -11.14 21.15
CA MET A 302 23.73 -12.20 21.91
C MET A 302 23.03 -12.47 23.25
N ALA A 303 22.50 -11.41 23.88
CA ALA A 303 21.81 -11.45 25.17
C ALA A 303 20.86 -10.24 25.31
N GLY A 304 19.77 -10.42 26.08
CA GLY A 304 18.72 -9.44 26.29
C GLY A 304 17.57 -9.60 25.30
N LYS A 305 16.47 -8.92 25.59
CA LYS A 305 15.27 -8.92 24.76
C LYS A 305 15.38 -7.88 23.66
N THR A 306 14.69 -8.08 22.52
CA THR A 306 14.55 -7.06 21.48
C THR A 306 13.89 -5.77 22.00
N ALA A 307 13.03 -5.90 23.04
CA ALA A 307 12.41 -4.78 23.75
C ALA A 307 13.40 -3.97 24.60
N ASP A 308 14.55 -4.53 25.00
CA ASP A 308 15.59 -3.82 25.77
C ASP A 308 16.40 -2.86 24.88
N VAL A 309 16.27 -2.97 23.58
CA VAL A 309 16.75 -1.94 22.66
C VAL A 309 15.75 -0.78 22.69
N ASP A 310 16.04 0.20 23.56
CA ASP A 310 15.16 1.33 23.83
C ASP A 310 15.50 2.49 22.89
N VAL A 311 14.56 2.83 22.01
CA VAL A 311 14.69 3.93 21.04
C VAL A 311 13.94 5.19 21.46
N SER A 312 13.30 5.20 22.62
CA SER A 312 12.50 6.35 23.08
C SER A 312 13.35 7.60 23.27
N ILE A 313 14.47 7.49 24.00
CA ILE A 313 15.39 8.61 24.23
C ILE A 313 15.97 9.14 22.91
N VAL A 314 16.33 8.24 22.01
CA VAL A 314 16.86 8.60 20.70
C VAL A 314 15.81 9.34 19.87
N ARG A 315 14.57 8.85 19.88
CA ARG A 315 13.46 9.50 19.18
C ARG A 315 13.20 10.90 19.73
N ASP A 316 13.17 11.08 21.05
CA ASP A 316 12.96 12.36 21.69
C ASP A 316 14.08 13.35 21.33
N ASN A 317 15.33 12.88 21.36
CA ASN A 317 16.49 13.72 20.98
C ASN A 317 16.42 14.16 19.52
N LEU A 318 16.07 13.29 18.60
CA LEU A 318 15.93 13.63 17.18
C LEU A 318 14.75 14.57 16.92
N ASN A 319 13.61 14.35 17.60
CA ASN A 319 12.47 15.27 17.54
C ASN A 319 12.85 16.67 18.08
N ASN A 320 13.65 16.75 19.14
CA ASN A 320 14.15 18.03 19.69
C ASN A 320 15.15 18.74 18.74
N LYS A 321 15.66 18.04 17.73
CA LYS A 321 16.49 18.58 16.65
C LYS A 321 15.68 18.90 15.38
N ASP A 322 14.38 19.05 15.51
CA ASP A 322 13.44 19.37 14.43
C ASP A 322 13.39 18.33 13.30
N ALA A 323 13.60 17.03 13.61
CA ALA A 323 13.30 15.97 12.67
C ALA A 323 11.80 16.00 12.30
N LEU A 324 11.47 15.87 11.02
CA LEU A 324 10.07 15.84 10.56
C LEU A 324 9.32 14.64 11.15
N VAL A 325 9.94 13.48 11.10
CA VAL A 325 9.44 12.20 11.64
C VAL A 325 10.62 11.29 11.93
N VAL A 326 10.53 10.53 13.01
CA VAL A 326 11.48 9.46 13.32
C VAL A 326 10.77 8.11 13.21
N ASN A 327 11.07 7.37 12.15
CA ASN A 327 10.57 6.01 11.93
C ASN A 327 11.62 4.98 12.37
N VAL A 328 11.19 3.98 13.14
CA VAL A 328 12.10 2.95 13.66
C VAL A 328 11.63 1.58 13.21
N SER A 329 12.48 0.87 12.49
CA SER A 329 12.30 -0.51 12.06
C SER A 329 13.18 -1.44 12.91
N LYS A 330 12.54 -2.40 13.57
CA LYS A 330 13.17 -3.52 14.30
C LYS A 330 12.73 -4.88 13.75
N ASN A 331 12.13 -4.91 12.56
CA ASN A 331 11.52 -6.12 12.00
C ASN A 331 12.52 -7.27 11.78
N GLN A 332 13.80 -6.92 11.63
CA GLN A 332 14.89 -7.88 11.46
C GLN A 332 15.76 -8.02 12.71
N LEU A 333 15.31 -7.50 13.85
CA LEU A 333 15.97 -7.66 15.13
C LEU A 333 15.46 -8.91 15.84
N THR A 334 16.34 -9.84 16.13
CA THR A 334 16.07 -11.07 16.90
C THR A 334 16.96 -11.18 18.12
N SER A 335 16.76 -12.18 18.96
CA SER A 335 17.60 -12.44 20.13
C SER A 335 17.86 -13.93 20.29
N LYS A 336 19.11 -14.30 20.63
CA LYS A 336 19.50 -15.69 20.94
C LYS A 336 18.80 -16.25 22.16
N GLU A 337 18.44 -15.40 23.13
CA GLU A 337 17.69 -15.85 24.32
C GLU A 337 16.26 -16.26 23.97
N TYR A 338 15.76 -15.81 22.82
CA TYR A 338 14.39 -16.00 22.32
C TYR A 338 14.36 -16.43 20.87
N SER A 339 15.41 -17.12 20.39
CA SER A 339 15.36 -17.76 19.07
C SER A 339 14.21 -18.77 19.12
N ILE A 340 13.26 -18.63 18.21
CA ILE A 340 12.20 -19.63 17.99
C ILE A 340 12.91 -20.93 17.62
N THR A 341 13.19 -21.75 18.62
CA THR A 341 13.47 -23.15 18.38
C THR A 341 12.22 -23.66 17.67
N GLU A 342 12.36 -24.30 16.51
CA GLU A 342 11.24 -24.93 15.80
C GLU A 342 10.30 -25.51 16.86
N ALA A 343 9.05 -25.02 16.89
CA ALA A 343 8.11 -25.33 17.98
C ALA A 343 7.95 -26.84 18.08
N LYS A 344 8.75 -27.45 18.93
CA LYS A 344 8.76 -28.89 19.17
C LYS A 344 7.65 -29.17 20.18
N GLY A 345 6.55 -29.68 19.68
CA GLY A 345 5.46 -30.18 20.47
C GLY A 345 4.89 -31.45 19.85
N SER A 346 4.41 -32.35 20.69
CA SER A 346 3.79 -33.59 20.24
C SER A 346 2.33 -33.38 19.81
N ASN A 347 1.75 -32.24 20.14
CA ASN A 347 0.37 -31.85 19.77
C ASN A 347 0.25 -30.34 19.63
N LYS A 348 -0.90 -29.88 19.06
CA LYS A 348 -1.19 -28.48 18.77
C LYS A 348 -1.11 -27.58 20.03
N GLU A 349 -1.63 -28.03 21.14
CA GLU A 349 -1.73 -27.27 22.41
C GLU A 349 -0.34 -27.02 23.01
N GLU A 350 0.57 -27.99 22.92
CA GLU A 350 1.97 -27.86 23.36
C GLU A 350 2.75 -26.91 22.46
N ILE A 351 2.52 -26.93 21.14
CA ILE A 351 3.12 -26.01 20.18
C ILE A 351 2.64 -24.57 20.47
N GLU A 352 1.33 -24.36 20.62
CA GLU A 352 0.75 -23.05 20.93
C GLU A 352 1.29 -22.49 22.26
N THR A 353 1.38 -23.31 23.30
CA THR A 353 1.92 -22.91 24.62
C THR A 353 3.40 -22.49 24.50
N ASN A 354 4.19 -23.23 23.75
CA ASN A 354 5.60 -22.90 23.55
C ASN A 354 5.76 -21.57 22.77
N VAL A 355 4.97 -21.38 21.68
CA VAL A 355 4.95 -20.12 20.91
C VAL A 355 4.55 -18.94 21.81
N PHE A 356 3.53 -19.07 22.64
CA PHE A 356 3.14 -18.01 23.55
C PHE A 356 4.20 -17.72 24.62
N SER A 357 4.80 -18.75 25.20
CA SER A 357 5.88 -18.61 26.19
C SER A 357 7.05 -17.82 25.62
N GLU A 358 7.47 -18.13 24.40
CA GLU A 358 8.58 -17.46 23.72
C GLU A 358 8.25 -16.01 23.36
N ASN A 359 7.03 -15.74 22.86
CA ASN A 359 6.65 -14.39 22.43
C ASN A 359 6.30 -13.45 23.58
N ILE A 360 5.56 -13.91 24.59
CA ILE A 360 5.21 -13.10 25.77
C ILE A 360 6.47 -12.66 26.51
N GLY A 361 7.48 -13.53 26.61
CA GLY A 361 8.77 -13.18 27.20
C GLY A 361 9.53 -12.04 26.50
N GLN A 362 9.20 -11.73 25.26
CA GLN A 362 9.83 -10.66 24.45
C GLN A 362 9.14 -9.29 24.58
N LEU A 363 7.95 -9.24 25.18
CA LEU A 363 7.15 -8.02 25.26
C LEU A 363 7.38 -7.27 26.58
N LYS A 364 7.30 -5.94 26.56
CA LYS A 364 7.19 -5.09 27.75
C LYS A 364 5.73 -4.70 27.91
N PHE A 365 5.11 -5.16 28.97
CA PHE A 365 3.76 -4.75 29.36
C PHE A 365 3.82 -3.95 30.67
N ASP A 366 2.91 -3.00 30.83
CA ASP A 366 2.72 -2.27 32.09
C ASP A 366 2.07 -3.14 33.16
N TYR A 367 1.60 -4.34 32.78
CA TYR A 367 0.97 -5.34 33.64
C TYR A 367 1.90 -6.56 33.79
N PRO A 368 2.74 -6.65 34.85
CA PRO A 368 3.72 -7.72 35.01
C PRO A 368 3.10 -9.12 35.03
N GLU A 369 1.87 -9.24 35.50
CA GLU A 369 1.12 -10.51 35.55
C GLU A 369 0.85 -11.12 34.17
N LEU A 370 0.89 -10.31 33.09
CA LEU A 370 0.75 -10.80 31.74
C LEU A 370 2.06 -11.33 31.14
N LEU A 371 3.19 -11.13 31.79
CA LEU A 371 4.51 -11.60 31.36
C LEU A 371 4.87 -13.00 31.86
N GLU A 372 4.09 -13.57 32.77
CA GLU A 372 4.32 -14.85 33.41
C GLU A 372 3.39 -15.95 32.84
N GLU A 373 3.34 -17.08 33.54
CA GLU A 373 2.51 -18.24 33.21
C GLU A 373 1.00 -17.90 33.07
N SER A 374 0.54 -16.90 33.80
CA SER A 374 -0.83 -16.37 33.70
C SER A 374 -1.14 -15.75 32.35
N GLY A 375 -0.19 -14.99 31.77
CA GLY A 375 -0.34 -14.40 30.44
C GLY A 375 -0.35 -15.45 29.34
N ILE A 376 0.49 -16.48 29.45
CA ILE A 376 0.51 -17.62 28.52
C ILE A 376 -0.84 -18.36 28.55
N LYS A 377 -1.37 -18.63 29.75
CA LYS A 377 -2.68 -19.27 29.90
C LYS A 377 -3.82 -18.40 29.36
N LEU A 378 -3.75 -17.09 29.53
CA LEU A 378 -4.73 -16.15 28.99
C LEU A 378 -4.70 -16.13 27.49
N ALA A 379 -3.50 -16.06 26.88
CA ALA A 379 -3.33 -16.08 25.43
C ALA A 379 -3.87 -17.38 24.79
N ALA A 380 -3.58 -18.53 25.40
CA ALA A 380 -4.09 -19.81 24.94
C ALA A 380 -5.63 -19.89 25.02
N LYS A 381 -6.23 -19.39 26.10
CA LYS A 381 -7.70 -19.33 26.24
C LYS A 381 -8.33 -18.39 25.21
N LEU A 382 -7.75 -17.21 25.01
CA LEU A 382 -8.22 -16.27 24.00
C LEU A 382 -8.18 -16.87 22.59
N LEU A 383 -7.10 -17.56 22.23
CA LEU A 383 -7.00 -18.23 20.94
C LEU A 383 -8.07 -19.30 20.78
N GLN A 384 -8.35 -20.07 21.83
CA GLN A 384 -9.40 -21.08 21.83
C GLN A 384 -10.79 -20.47 21.64
N GLU A 385 -11.12 -19.39 22.36
CA GLU A 385 -12.40 -18.69 22.24
C GLU A 385 -12.58 -18.04 20.88
N LEU A 386 -11.56 -17.31 20.41
CA LEU A 386 -11.59 -16.66 19.09
C LEU A 386 -11.63 -17.66 17.93
N GLY A 387 -11.12 -18.88 18.13
CA GLY A 387 -11.11 -19.96 17.15
C GLY A 387 -12.38 -20.82 17.15
N GLN A 388 -13.38 -20.54 18.00
CA GLN A 388 -14.62 -21.30 18.01
C GLN A 388 -15.40 -21.13 16.71
N SER A 389 -15.87 -22.23 16.15
CA SER A 389 -16.76 -22.23 14.97
C SER A 389 -18.17 -21.77 15.35
N LYS A 390 -18.92 -21.36 14.34
CA LYS A 390 -20.37 -21.11 14.51
C LYS A 390 -21.10 -22.34 15.03
N LEU A 391 -22.04 -22.08 15.90
CA LEU A 391 -23.00 -23.11 16.34
C LEU A 391 -23.97 -23.44 15.21
N GLU A 392 -24.59 -24.62 15.28
CA GLU A 392 -25.56 -25.04 14.30
C GLU A 392 -26.73 -24.03 14.22
N ASN A 393 -27.01 -23.49 13.06
CA ASN A 393 -28.00 -22.44 12.76
C ASN A 393 -27.69 -21.04 13.31
N GLU A 394 -26.51 -20.78 13.85
CA GLU A 394 -26.09 -19.45 14.34
C GLU A 394 -25.86 -18.48 13.17
N LYS A 395 -26.49 -17.30 13.22
CA LYS A 395 -26.29 -16.23 12.25
C LYS A 395 -25.04 -15.40 12.57
N ASN A 396 -24.51 -14.66 11.55
CA ASN A 396 -23.33 -13.78 11.76
C ASN A 396 -23.53 -12.72 12.84
N ASN A 397 -24.74 -12.18 12.94
CA ASN A 397 -25.10 -11.17 13.93
C ASN A 397 -25.25 -11.74 15.36
N GLU A 398 -25.21 -13.04 15.53
CA GLU A 398 -25.23 -13.74 16.84
C GLU A 398 -23.84 -14.28 17.15
N TYR A 399 -23.13 -14.83 16.16
CA TYR A 399 -21.78 -15.37 16.29
C TYR A 399 -20.75 -14.31 16.71
N VAL A 400 -20.70 -13.15 16.01
CA VAL A 400 -19.71 -12.12 16.27
C VAL A 400 -19.84 -11.53 17.69
N PRO A 401 -21.03 -11.14 18.17
CA PRO A 401 -21.18 -10.71 19.56
C PRO A 401 -20.80 -11.80 20.56
N ARG A 402 -21.23 -13.05 20.37
CA ARG A 402 -20.90 -14.16 21.29
C ARG A 402 -19.39 -14.32 21.46
N ILE A 403 -18.64 -14.36 20.36
CA ILE A 403 -17.18 -14.51 20.43
C ILE A 403 -16.52 -13.28 21.07
N ARG A 404 -16.98 -12.07 20.71
CA ARG A 404 -16.50 -10.81 21.30
C ARG A 404 -16.73 -10.80 22.82
N ASP A 405 -17.95 -11.08 23.24
CA ASP A 405 -18.34 -10.98 24.65
C ASP A 405 -17.60 -12.04 25.49
N SER A 406 -17.41 -13.26 24.96
CA SER A 406 -16.56 -14.29 25.58
C SER A 406 -15.09 -13.82 25.71
N ALA A 407 -14.54 -13.16 24.69
CA ALA A 407 -13.17 -12.66 24.73
C ALA A 407 -13.01 -11.50 25.72
N LEU A 408 -13.99 -10.58 25.79
CA LEU A 408 -14.01 -9.47 26.76
C LEU A 408 -14.09 -9.98 28.18
N ALA A 409 -14.94 -10.98 28.46
CA ALA A 409 -15.05 -11.62 29.77
C ALA A 409 -13.71 -12.24 30.20
N LEU A 410 -12.98 -12.89 29.30
CA LEU A 410 -11.65 -13.45 29.58
C LEU A 410 -10.62 -12.37 29.93
N LEU A 411 -10.77 -11.18 29.34
CA LEU A 411 -9.90 -10.03 29.60
C LEU A 411 -10.31 -9.22 30.83
N GLY A 412 -11.45 -9.55 31.46
CA GLY A 412 -12.00 -8.77 32.58
C GLY A 412 -12.50 -7.37 32.15
N LEU A 413 -12.89 -7.24 30.89
CA LEU A 413 -13.39 -6.00 30.25
C LEU A 413 -14.89 -6.13 29.92
N ASP A 414 -15.68 -6.63 30.88
CA ASP A 414 -17.13 -6.69 30.72
C ASP A 414 -17.72 -5.28 30.61
N ASP A 415 -18.78 -5.12 29.78
CA ASP A 415 -19.41 -3.85 29.34
C ASP A 415 -20.09 -3.05 30.49
N ASP A 416 -19.57 -3.07 31.72
CA ASP A 416 -20.06 -2.32 32.88
C ASP A 416 -19.08 -1.26 33.38
N SER A 417 -18.41 -0.55 32.48
CA SER A 417 -17.63 0.65 32.85
C SER A 417 -17.68 1.74 31.76
#